data_b83a2b2d62d67504872296c52c96c060
#
_entry.id   b83a2b2d62d67504872296c52c96c060
#
_cell.length_a   1.000
_cell.length_b   1.000
_cell.length_c   1.000
_cell.angle_alpha   90.00
_cell.angle_beta   90.00
_cell.angle_gamma   90.00
#
_symmetry.space_group_name_H-M   'P 1'
#
loop_
_entity.id
_entity.type
_entity.pdbx_description
1 polymer ?
#
loop_
_entity_poly.entity_id
_entity_poly.type
_entity_poly.pdbx_seq_one_letter_code
_entity_poly.pdbx_strand_id
1 'polypeptide(L)'
;KSTREYKLLNMINQKNWFESIHQSNPPKDIMFGVLNKRKKLIGVTGLTYIDWKNRNSEISIYFSTKNWQAKPEAKEVINLIMEYGFEELNLNRLYVEIFSLMKENVKLFKKMKFIKEGQLREKIWRQNKWWDTLIFSKLAKEYKK
;
A
#
# COMPACT_ATOMS: atom_id res chain seq x y z
N LYS A 1 -2.12 4.26 -14.49
CA LYS A 1 -2.59 3.03 -13.79
C LYS A 1 -1.43 2.46 -13.01
N SER A 2 -1.56 2.38 -11.70
CA SER A 2 -0.51 1.97 -10.77
C SER A 2 -0.62 0.50 -10.30
N THR A 3 -1.53 -0.27 -10.87
CA THR A 3 -1.76 -1.66 -10.48
C THR A 3 -0.75 -2.61 -11.12
N ARG A 4 -0.29 -3.60 -10.36
CA ARG A 4 0.63 -4.65 -10.82
C ARG A 4 -0.01 -5.60 -11.83
N GLU A 5 -1.32 -5.75 -11.78
CA GLU A 5 -2.06 -6.65 -12.64
C GLU A 5 -2.65 -5.92 -13.84
N TYR A 6 -2.37 -6.45 -15.02
CA TYR A 6 -2.88 -5.98 -16.31
C TYR A 6 -4.14 -6.74 -16.75
N LYS A 7 -4.99 -7.14 -15.81
CA LYS A 7 -6.30 -7.65 -16.20
C LYS A 7 -7.26 -6.49 -16.37
N LEU A 8 -8.01 -6.51 -17.47
CA LEU A 8 -9.21 -5.71 -17.59
C LEU A 8 -10.13 -6.10 -16.42
N LEU A 9 -10.15 -5.28 -15.40
CA LEU A 9 -11.02 -5.50 -14.25
C LEU A 9 -12.44 -5.22 -14.67
N ASN A 10 -13.22 -6.26 -14.94
CA ASN A 10 -14.65 -6.16 -15.05
C ASN A 10 -15.31 -6.27 -13.67
N MET A 11 -16.61 -5.96 -13.59
CA MET A 11 -17.38 -6.01 -12.32
C MET A 11 -17.33 -7.40 -11.65
N ILE A 12 -17.28 -8.47 -12.43
CA ILE A 12 -17.23 -9.85 -11.94
C ILE A 12 -15.88 -10.11 -11.27
N ASN A 13 -14.77 -9.68 -11.88
CA ASN A 13 -13.44 -9.85 -11.33
C ASN A 13 -13.25 -9.05 -10.04
N GLN A 14 -13.82 -7.85 -9.95
CA GLN A 14 -13.81 -7.04 -8.73
C GLN A 14 -14.65 -7.70 -7.63
N LYS A 15 -15.81 -8.24 -7.96
CA LYS A 15 -16.67 -8.95 -7.00
C LYS A 15 -15.98 -10.22 -6.48
N ASN A 16 -15.42 -11.05 -7.35
CA ASN A 16 -14.70 -12.25 -6.97
C ASN A 16 -13.49 -11.95 -6.09
N TRP A 17 -12.74 -10.89 -6.40
CA TRP A 17 -11.63 -10.44 -5.57
C TRP A 17 -12.12 -10.01 -4.19
N PHE A 18 -13.19 -9.21 -4.12
CA PHE A 18 -13.78 -8.75 -2.87
C PHE A 18 -14.30 -9.93 -2.01
N GLU A 19 -14.98 -10.90 -2.62
CA GLU A 19 -15.44 -12.10 -1.95
C GLU A 19 -14.26 -12.95 -1.44
N SER A 20 -13.17 -13.07 -2.19
CA SER A 20 -11.98 -13.82 -1.76
C SER A 20 -11.31 -13.22 -0.54
N ILE A 21 -11.32 -11.89 -0.39
CA ILE A 21 -10.80 -11.20 0.80
C ILE A 21 -11.61 -11.59 2.05
N HIS A 22 -12.94 -11.67 1.92
CA HIS A 22 -13.82 -11.99 3.03
C HIS A 22 -13.85 -13.47 3.41
N GLN A 23 -13.46 -14.35 2.50
CA GLN A 23 -13.52 -15.82 2.72
C GLN A 23 -12.26 -16.41 3.36
N SER A 24 -11.13 -15.70 3.31
CA SER A 24 -9.90 -16.19 3.92
C SER A 24 -9.90 -15.99 5.44
N ASN A 25 -9.58 -17.04 6.20
CA ASN A 25 -9.45 -17.00 7.66
C ASN A 25 -8.13 -17.68 8.09
N PRO A 26 -7.13 -16.95 8.61
CA PRO A 26 -7.12 -15.49 8.75
C PRO A 26 -7.04 -14.76 7.39
N PRO A 27 -7.52 -13.51 7.30
CA PRO A 27 -7.53 -12.77 6.04
C PRO A 27 -6.12 -12.51 5.51
N LYS A 28 -5.94 -12.61 4.18
CA LYS A 28 -4.68 -12.24 3.52
C LYS A 28 -4.60 -10.75 3.20
N ASP A 29 -5.73 -10.11 3.04
CA ASP A 29 -5.85 -8.69 2.74
C ASP A 29 -6.92 -8.06 3.62
N ILE A 30 -6.64 -6.87 4.12
CA ILE A 30 -7.58 -6.04 4.89
C ILE A 30 -7.59 -4.65 4.27
N MET A 31 -8.73 -4.23 3.74
CA MET A 31 -8.85 -2.98 2.99
C MET A 31 -9.90 -2.05 3.60
N PHE A 32 -9.62 -0.75 3.57
CA PHE A 32 -10.46 0.32 4.08
C PHE A 32 -10.73 1.38 3.02
N GLY A 33 -11.95 1.92 3.01
CA GLY A 33 -12.26 3.13 2.27
C GLY A 33 -11.74 4.37 3.01
N VAL A 34 -11.13 5.28 2.28
CA VAL A 34 -10.72 6.60 2.82
C VAL A 34 -11.79 7.61 2.51
N LEU A 35 -12.40 8.16 3.55
CA LEU A 35 -13.42 9.20 3.44
C LEU A 35 -12.81 10.56 3.78
N ASN A 36 -13.19 11.60 3.03
CA ASN A 36 -12.88 12.97 3.41
C ASN A 36 -13.83 13.48 4.53
N LYS A 37 -13.59 14.71 5.00
CA LYS A 37 -14.43 15.36 6.04
C LYS A 37 -15.91 15.45 5.67
N ARG A 38 -16.23 15.44 4.37
CA ARG A 38 -17.61 15.44 3.85
C ARG A 38 -18.17 14.03 3.65
N LYS A 39 -17.51 13.00 4.20
CA LYS A 39 -17.89 11.57 4.08
C LYS A 39 -17.89 11.04 2.63
N LYS A 40 -17.21 11.72 1.71
CA LYS A 40 -17.05 11.25 0.34
C LYS A 40 -15.85 10.32 0.26
N LEU A 41 -16.01 9.18 -0.42
CA LEU A 41 -14.92 8.25 -0.71
C LEU A 41 -13.89 8.91 -1.64
N ILE A 42 -12.66 9.02 -1.19
CA ILE A 42 -11.55 9.65 -1.93
C ILE A 42 -10.40 8.70 -2.23
N GLY A 43 -10.42 7.50 -1.68
CA GLY A 43 -9.38 6.51 -1.87
C GLY A 43 -9.64 5.22 -1.14
N VAL A 44 -8.71 4.31 -1.27
CA VAL A 44 -8.66 3.04 -0.54
C VAL A 44 -7.26 2.81 -0.01
N THR A 45 -7.17 2.20 1.15
CA THR A 45 -5.90 1.81 1.76
C THR A 45 -6.07 0.52 2.53
N GLY A 46 -4.97 -0.13 2.86
CA GLY A 46 -5.04 -1.34 3.67
C GLY A 46 -3.71 -2.07 3.73
N LEU A 47 -3.81 -3.28 4.21
CA LEU A 47 -2.71 -4.23 4.33
C LEU A 47 -2.99 -5.42 3.42
N THR A 48 -2.05 -5.74 2.55
CA THR A 48 -2.14 -6.84 1.58
C THR A 48 -1.01 -7.83 1.78
N TYR A 49 -1.19 -9.04 1.28
CA TYR A 49 -0.23 -10.13 1.43
C TYR A 49 0.18 -10.35 2.89
N ILE A 50 -0.78 -10.32 3.81
CA ILE A 50 -0.51 -10.49 5.24
C ILE A 50 0.05 -11.89 5.49
N ASP A 51 1.28 -11.95 5.97
CA ASP A 51 1.92 -13.14 6.48
C ASP A 51 1.84 -13.16 8.01
N TRP A 52 0.84 -13.82 8.52
CA TRP A 52 0.56 -13.89 9.95
C TRP A 52 1.66 -14.62 10.74
N LYS A 53 2.29 -15.63 10.13
CA LYS A 53 3.38 -16.38 10.75
C LYS A 53 4.62 -15.52 10.95
N ASN A 54 5.03 -14.83 9.90
CA ASN A 54 6.23 -13.98 9.92
C ASN A 54 5.92 -12.52 10.28
N ARG A 55 4.63 -12.19 10.50
CA ARG A 55 4.16 -10.90 10.99
C ARG A 55 4.60 -9.73 10.10
N ASN A 56 4.39 -9.87 8.80
CA ASN A 56 4.66 -8.81 7.84
C ASN A 56 3.51 -8.63 6.83
N SER A 57 3.44 -7.44 6.25
CA SER A 57 2.42 -7.12 5.24
C SER A 57 2.88 -5.98 4.34
N GLU A 58 2.30 -5.89 3.16
CA GLU A 58 2.45 -4.76 2.27
C GLU A 58 1.37 -3.71 2.55
N ILE A 59 1.78 -2.44 2.59
CA ILE A 59 0.84 -1.31 2.59
C ILE A 59 0.35 -1.07 1.18
N SER A 60 -0.97 -1.12 1.00
CA SER A 60 -1.65 -0.72 -0.22
C SER A 60 -2.33 0.64 0.00
N ILE A 61 -2.10 1.59 -0.91
CA ILE A 61 -2.69 2.92 -0.83
C ILE A 61 -2.95 3.48 -2.22
N TYR A 62 -4.17 3.96 -2.43
CA TYR A 62 -4.60 4.59 -3.67
C TYR A 62 -5.60 5.72 -3.36
N PHE A 63 -5.42 6.85 -4.03
CA PHE A 63 -6.37 7.96 -4.01
C PHE A 63 -6.82 8.31 -5.42
N SER A 64 -8.05 8.75 -5.54
CA SER A 64 -8.66 9.17 -6.82
C SER A 64 -8.12 10.49 -7.35
N THR A 65 -7.52 11.31 -6.48
CA THR A 65 -6.99 12.64 -6.86
C THR A 65 -5.53 12.57 -7.27
N LYS A 66 -5.17 13.36 -8.31
CA LYS A 66 -3.77 13.55 -8.68
C LYS A 66 -2.98 14.25 -7.56
N ASN A 67 -1.68 13.95 -7.47
CA ASN A 67 -0.76 14.55 -6.50
C ASN A 67 -1.21 14.40 -5.03
N TRP A 68 -1.92 13.33 -4.72
CA TRP A 68 -2.38 13.04 -3.37
C TRP A 68 -1.22 12.93 -2.36
N GLN A 69 -0.04 12.55 -2.82
CA GLN A 69 1.17 12.38 -2.01
C GLN A 69 1.64 13.68 -1.33
N ALA A 70 1.31 14.83 -1.95
CA ALA A 70 1.63 16.14 -1.40
C ALA A 70 0.61 16.63 -0.36
N LYS A 71 -0.52 15.94 -0.22
CA LYS A 71 -1.59 16.33 0.70
C LYS A 71 -1.33 15.82 2.11
N PRO A 72 -1.72 16.59 3.15
CA PRO A 72 -1.59 16.18 4.55
C PRO A 72 -2.27 14.84 4.84
N GLU A 73 -3.41 14.59 4.21
CA GLU A 73 -4.22 13.38 4.39
C GLU A 73 -3.44 12.10 4.01
N ALA A 74 -2.51 12.18 3.06
CA ALA A 74 -1.69 11.04 2.68
C ALA A 74 -0.85 10.51 3.85
N LYS A 75 -0.21 11.40 4.60
CA LYS A 75 0.58 11.04 5.78
C LYS A 75 -0.30 10.51 6.90
N GLU A 76 -1.45 11.16 7.12
CA GLU A 76 -2.42 10.75 8.13
C GLU A 76 -2.89 9.33 7.87
N VAL A 77 -3.30 9.03 6.64
CA VAL A 77 -3.75 7.68 6.25
C VAL A 77 -2.64 6.63 6.41
N ILE A 78 -1.41 6.94 6.02
CA ILE A 78 -0.29 6.01 6.20
C ILE A 78 0.00 5.79 7.69
N ASN A 79 -0.08 6.83 8.52
CA ASN A 79 0.08 6.70 9.97
C ASN A 79 -0.99 5.81 10.58
N LEU A 80 -2.27 5.97 10.19
CA LEU A 80 -3.36 5.12 10.66
C LEU A 80 -3.17 3.65 10.25
N ILE A 81 -2.71 3.39 9.03
CA ILE A 81 -2.41 2.02 8.59
C ILE A 81 -1.21 1.43 9.32
N MET A 82 -0.19 2.23 9.63
CA MET A 82 0.94 1.78 10.45
C MET A 82 0.51 1.45 11.88
N GLU A 83 -0.30 2.32 12.50
CA GLU A 83 -0.88 2.10 13.81
C GLU A 83 -1.69 0.79 13.82
N TYR A 84 -2.60 0.64 12.89
CA TYR A 84 -3.40 -0.58 12.75
C TYR A 84 -2.54 -1.83 12.58
N GLY A 85 -1.56 -1.79 11.68
CA GLY A 85 -0.68 -2.94 11.43
C GLY A 85 0.22 -3.29 12.62
N PHE A 86 0.85 -2.31 13.25
CA PHE A 86 1.79 -2.55 14.34
C PHE A 86 1.11 -2.77 15.69
N GLU A 87 0.06 -2.03 16.00
CA GLU A 87 -0.57 -2.03 17.33
C GLU A 87 -1.76 -2.99 17.40
N GLU A 88 -2.67 -2.97 16.42
CA GLU A 88 -3.86 -3.82 16.45
C GLU A 88 -3.56 -5.25 15.94
N LEU A 89 -2.83 -5.38 14.83
CA LEU A 89 -2.52 -6.68 14.26
C LEU A 89 -1.19 -7.27 14.77
N ASN A 90 -0.44 -6.52 15.60
CA ASN A 90 0.85 -6.95 16.13
C ASN A 90 1.84 -7.41 15.04
N LEU A 91 1.82 -6.76 13.87
CA LEU A 91 2.80 -7.03 12.82
C LEU A 91 4.18 -6.47 13.21
N ASN A 92 5.24 -7.09 12.71
CA ASN A 92 6.61 -6.66 12.98
C ASN A 92 7.20 -5.80 11.86
N ARG A 93 6.71 -5.98 10.62
CA ARG A 93 7.25 -5.33 9.44
C ARG A 93 6.14 -4.92 8.48
N LEU A 94 6.15 -3.66 8.08
CA LEU A 94 5.32 -3.15 6.99
C LEU A 94 6.22 -2.69 5.85
N TYR A 95 5.86 -3.05 4.62
CA TYR A 95 6.63 -2.67 3.44
C TYR A 95 5.73 -2.13 2.35
N VAL A 96 6.33 -1.49 1.38
CA VAL A 96 5.67 -0.99 0.18
C VAL A 96 6.57 -1.19 -1.03
N GLU A 97 6.00 -1.62 -2.14
CA GLU A 97 6.67 -1.63 -3.43
C GLU A 97 6.23 -0.41 -4.26
N ILE A 98 7.19 0.39 -4.66
CA ILE A 98 6.96 1.64 -5.39
C ILE A 98 7.67 1.57 -6.75
N PHE A 99 6.94 1.81 -7.83
CA PHE A 99 7.55 1.92 -9.15
C PHE A 99 8.46 3.16 -9.21
N SER A 100 9.67 3.00 -9.73
CA SER A 100 10.67 4.08 -9.76
C SER A 100 10.21 5.34 -10.51
N LEU A 101 9.24 5.19 -11.43
CA LEU A 101 8.60 6.32 -12.12
C LEU A 101 7.72 7.18 -11.18
N MET A 102 7.28 6.62 -10.05
CA MET A 102 6.38 7.30 -9.10
C MET A 102 7.19 8.10 -8.06
N LYS A 103 7.91 9.11 -8.52
CA LYS A 103 8.87 9.88 -7.71
C LYS A 103 8.26 10.51 -6.46
N GLU A 104 7.01 10.96 -6.52
CA GLU A 104 6.35 11.59 -5.38
C GLU A 104 6.00 10.58 -4.29
N ASN A 105 5.63 9.35 -4.66
CA ASN A 105 5.46 8.26 -3.69
C ASN A 105 6.80 7.95 -3.00
N VAL A 106 7.89 7.85 -3.76
CA VAL A 106 9.23 7.61 -3.21
C VAL A 106 9.59 8.69 -2.19
N LYS A 107 9.37 9.98 -2.53
CA LYS A 107 9.62 11.10 -1.62
C LYS A 107 8.78 11.00 -0.34
N LEU A 108 7.49 10.66 -0.47
CA LEU A 108 6.57 10.54 0.66
C LEU A 108 7.05 9.49 1.65
N PHE A 109 7.32 8.26 1.19
CA PHE A 109 7.74 7.18 2.07
C PHE A 109 9.12 7.44 2.70
N LYS A 110 10.05 8.08 1.98
CA LYS A 110 11.31 8.57 2.57
C LYS A 110 11.08 9.59 3.67
N LYS A 111 10.19 10.57 3.46
CA LYS A 111 9.84 11.57 4.50
C LYS A 111 9.20 10.92 5.73
N MET A 112 8.49 9.83 5.55
CA MET A 112 7.92 9.04 6.65
C MET A 112 8.92 8.06 7.27
N LYS A 113 10.20 8.20 6.91
CA LYS A 113 11.32 7.41 7.46
C LYS A 113 11.18 5.90 7.20
N PHE A 114 10.62 5.52 6.06
CA PHE A 114 10.75 4.15 5.56
C PHE A 114 12.15 3.96 4.97
N ILE A 115 12.73 2.81 5.22
CA ILE A 115 14.08 2.47 4.77
C ILE A 115 14.01 1.73 3.44
N LYS A 116 14.79 2.18 2.45
CA LYS A 116 14.94 1.46 1.19
C LYS A 116 15.75 0.18 1.42
N GLU A 117 15.16 -0.97 1.15
CA GLU A 117 15.79 -2.28 1.32
C GLU A 117 16.30 -2.88 0.02
N GLY A 118 15.68 -2.53 -1.09
CA GLY A 118 16.03 -3.14 -2.36
C GLY A 118 15.47 -2.43 -3.58
N GLN A 119 15.88 -2.96 -4.72
CA GLN A 119 15.49 -2.50 -6.04
C GLN A 119 15.44 -3.71 -6.98
N LEU A 120 14.27 -3.91 -7.58
CA LEU A 120 14.04 -4.94 -8.58
C LEU A 120 14.16 -4.27 -9.95
N ARG A 121 15.24 -4.59 -10.65
CA ARG A 121 15.57 -3.97 -11.94
C ARG A 121 14.57 -4.41 -12.99
N GLU A 122 14.14 -3.46 -13.85
CA GLU A 122 13.31 -3.70 -15.04
C GLU A 122 12.08 -4.59 -14.80
N LYS A 123 11.47 -4.45 -13.63
CA LYS A 123 10.33 -5.28 -13.22
C LYS A 123 9.02 -4.89 -13.91
N ILE A 124 8.86 -3.63 -14.30
CA ILE A 124 7.60 -3.09 -14.78
C ILE A 124 7.77 -2.44 -16.15
N TRP A 125 6.95 -2.88 -17.12
CA TRP A 125 6.83 -2.25 -18.43
C TRP A 125 5.73 -1.20 -18.41
N ARG A 126 6.10 0.08 -18.59
CA ARG A 126 5.17 1.22 -18.64
C ARG A 126 5.70 2.31 -19.55
N GLN A 127 4.81 3.00 -20.25
CA GLN A 127 5.18 4.12 -21.13
C GLN A 127 6.30 3.73 -22.13
N ASN A 128 6.17 2.55 -22.73
CA ASN A 128 7.12 1.98 -23.70
C ASN A 128 8.55 1.84 -23.19
N LYS A 129 8.75 1.63 -21.90
CA LYS A 129 10.07 1.31 -21.32
C LYS A 129 9.96 0.50 -20.01
N TRP A 130 11.08 -0.10 -19.65
CA TRP A 130 11.22 -0.82 -18.40
C TRP A 130 11.51 0.14 -17.23
N TRP A 131 10.91 -0.17 -16.10
CA TRP A 131 11.10 0.57 -14.86
C TRP A 131 11.40 -0.38 -13.71
N ASP A 132 12.21 0.10 -12.79
CA ASP A 132 12.51 -0.63 -11.57
C ASP A 132 11.36 -0.52 -10.56
N THR A 133 11.32 -1.46 -9.63
CA THR A 133 10.49 -1.38 -8.43
C THR A 133 11.39 -1.23 -7.22
N LEU A 134 11.09 -0.26 -6.36
CA LEU A 134 11.81 0.01 -5.13
C LEU A 134 11.04 -0.56 -3.96
N ILE A 135 11.73 -1.21 -3.03
CA ILE A 135 11.14 -1.77 -1.82
C ILE A 135 11.56 -0.89 -0.64
N PHE A 136 10.58 -0.37 0.07
CA PHE A 136 10.76 0.37 1.31
C PHE A 136 10.04 -0.35 2.44
N SER A 137 10.61 -0.32 3.64
CA SER A 137 10.00 -0.94 4.80
C SER A 137 10.15 -0.10 6.06
N LYS A 138 9.34 -0.46 7.06
CA LYS A 138 9.43 0.05 8.42
C LYS A 138 9.18 -1.10 9.40
N LEU A 139 9.99 -1.19 10.42
CA LEU A 139 9.86 -2.19 11.48
C LEU A 139 9.10 -1.62 12.68
N ALA A 140 8.43 -2.50 13.45
CA ALA A 140 7.69 -2.10 14.65
C ALA A 140 8.58 -1.33 15.66
N LYS A 141 9.84 -1.75 15.85
CA LYS A 141 10.82 -1.05 16.70
C LYS A 141 11.19 0.36 16.24
N GLU A 142 11.01 0.65 14.94
CA GLU A 142 11.27 1.97 14.36
C GLU A 142 10.03 2.87 14.41
N TYR A 143 8.86 2.27 14.58
CA TYR A 143 7.59 2.97 14.76
C TYR A 143 7.39 3.41 16.20
N LYS A 144 7.67 2.54 17.16
CA LYS A 144 7.64 2.86 18.60
C LYS A 144 8.88 3.66 18.95
N LYS A 145 8.72 4.94 19.09
CA LYS A 145 9.72 5.82 19.69
C LYS A 145 9.42 6.10 21.13
#